data_f70ec03866d8f744ee46027db3425d85
#
_entry.id   f70ec03866d8f744ee46027db3425d85
#
_cell.length_a   1.000
_cell.length_b   1.000
_cell.length_c   1.000
_cell.angle_alpha   90.00
_cell.angle_beta   90.00
_cell.angle_gamma   90.00
#
_symmetry.space_group_name_H-M   'P 1'
#
loop_
_entity.id
_entity.type
_entity.pdbx_description
1 polymer ?
#
loop_
_entity_poly.entity_id
_entity_poly.type
_entity_poly.pdbx_seq_one_letter_code
_entity_poly.pdbx_strand_id
1 'polypeptide(L)'
;GMQVSQGILTVRGGMTSHAAVVARGMGTCCVSGCGNDNDVKIDEEAKTFEINGHKFVEGDWISIDGSTGNIYGEQVATVAATGNKNFNRFMGWADAARQLLVMTNADNPRDAQQAVDLGAEGIGLCRTEHMFFAEDRIKAVREMICARTVEEREAALAKVEPFQQGDFEAMYRIMGERPMTIRYLDPPLHEFLPTKDEDIKELAADMGMTFDDLKNVVASLHEFNPMMGHRGCRLAVTYPEIAAMQTRAVIKAALNVSAETGYMITPHIMIPLVGEVKELKFVKDV
;
A
#
# COMPACT_ATOMS: atom_id res chain seq x y z
N GLY A 1 15.41 5.28 10.56
CA GLY A 1 15.10 6.18 11.69
C GLY A 1 13.60 6.42 11.82
N MET A 2 12.93 6.96 10.82
CA MET A 2 11.52 7.38 10.91
C MET A 2 10.53 6.25 11.26
N GLN A 3 10.75 5.04 10.75
CA GLN A 3 9.85 3.89 10.99
C GLN A 3 9.80 3.40 12.44
N VAL A 4 10.81 3.68 13.22
CA VAL A 4 10.91 3.25 14.63
C VAL A 4 10.76 4.41 15.61
N SER A 5 10.56 5.64 15.10
CA SER A 5 10.41 6.83 15.94
C SER A 5 8.98 6.95 16.48
N GLN A 6 8.85 7.38 17.72
CA GLN A 6 7.54 7.69 18.34
C GLN A 6 7.02 9.08 17.94
N GLY A 7 7.90 9.97 17.50
CA GLY A 7 7.60 11.29 17.00
C GLY A 7 8.74 11.82 16.13
N ILE A 8 8.44 12.78 15.27
CA ILE A 8 9.39 13.35 14.34
C ILE A 8 9.40 14.86 14.52
N LEU A 9 10.59 15.41 14.82
CA LEU A 9 10.83 16.84 14.92
C LEU A 9 11.90 17.23 13.91
N THR A 10 11.60 18.22 13.05
CA THR A 10 12.58 18.72 12.08
C THR A 10 12.75 20.23 12.18
N VAL A 11 13.99 20.69 12.07
CA VAL A 11 14.32 22.12 12.10
C VAL A 11 13.84 22.85 10.84
N ARG A 12 13.96 22.18 9.68
CA ARG A 12 13.56 22.72 8.37
C ARG A 12 12.41 21.90 7.77
N GLY A 13 11.65 22.57 6.92
CA GLY A 13 10.53 21.95 6.20
C GLY A 13 9.20 22.57 6.56
N GLY A 14 8.15 22.09 5.91
CA GLY A 14 6.76 22.48 6.15
C GLY A 14 5.83 21.29 5.99
N MET A 15 4.52 21.52 5.93
CA MET A 15 3.49 20.47 5.83
C MET A 15 3.62 19.56 4.59
N THR A 16 4.32 20.03 3.56
CA THR A 16 4.59 19.28 2.32
C THR A 16 5.99 18.67 2.26
N SER A 17 6.80 18.82 3.32
CA SER A 17 8.12 18.21 3.39
C SER A 17 8.03 16.67 3.41
N HIS A 18 9.06 15.99 2.94
CA HIS A 18 9.14 14.54 2.95
C HIS A 18 8.88 13.97 4.35
N ALA A 19 9.48 14.54 5.39
CA ALA A 19 9.28 14.12 6.77
C ALA A 19 7.81 14.22 7.21
N ALA A 20 7.13 15.34 6.90
CA ALA A 20 5.73 15.55 7.26
C ALA A 20 4.78 14.61 6.50
N VAL A 21 5.03 14.37 5.21
CA VAL A 21 4.21 13.47 4.39
C VAL A 21 4.36 12.02 4.84
N VAL A 22 5.60 11.55 5.04
CA VAL A 22 5.88 10.19 5.50
C VAL A 22 5.34 9.95 6.92
N ALA A 23 5.56 10.89 7.85
CA ALA A 23 5.04 10.79 9.21
C ALA A 23 3.51 10.67 9.24
N ARG A 24 2.82 11.46 8.40
CA ARG A 24 1.36 11.38 8.26
C ARG A 24 0.90 10.03 7.74
N GLY A 25 1.58 9.49 6.72
CA GLY A 25 1.31 8.14 6.19
C GLY A 25 1.53 7.03 7.22
N MET A 26 2.46 7.23 8.16
CA MET A 26 2.75 6.29 9.25
C MET A 26 1.87 6.50 10.51
N GLY A 27 1.05 7.56 10.55
CA GLY A 27 0.31 7.94 11.75
C GLY A 27 1.19 8.42 12.92
N THR A 28 2.44 8.83 12.62
CA THR A 28 3.41 9.30 13.61
C THR A 28 3.30 10.82 13.79
N CYS A 29 3.25 11.30 15.04
CA CYS A 29 3.23 12.72 15.34
C CYS A 29 4.46 13.43 14.75
N CYS A 30 4.26 14.57 14.07
CA CYS A 30 5.33 15.30 13.43
C CYS A 30 5.17 16.81 13.63
N VAL A 31 6.24 17.47 14.08
CA VAL A 31 6.40 18.91 14.03
C VAL A 31 7.54 19.22 13.06
N SER A 32 7.22 19.81 11.92
CA SER A 32 8.20 20.12 10.88
C SER A 32 8.46 21.61 10.77
N GLY A 33 9.75 21.97 10.62
CA GLY A 33 10.15 23.38 10.45
C GLY A 33 10.18 24.16 11.76
N CYS A 34 10.45 23.54 12.89
CA CYS A 34 10.50 24.24 14.18
C CYS A 34 11.57 25.35 14.23
N GLY A 35 12.55 25.34 13.34
CA GLY A 35 13.56 26.39 13.24
C GLY A 35 13.11 27.65 12.51
N ASN A 36 11.89 27.69 11.95
CA ASN A 36 11.40 28.89 11.25
C ASN A 36 11.15 30.06 12.23
N ASP A 37 10.63 29.74 13.43
CA ASP A 37 10.23 30.72 14.44
C ASP A 37 11.04 30.58 15.73
N ASN A 38 12.02 29.67 15.79
CA ASN A 38 12.81 29.40 16.98
C ASN A 38 14.32 29.38 16.65
N ASP A 39 15.13 29.78 17.64
CA ASP A 39 16.59 29.57 17.57
C ASP A 39 16.90 28.12 17.91
N VAL A 40 17.30 27.35 16.89
CA VAL A 40 17.61 25.91 17.03
C VAL A 40 19.06 25.67 16.66
N LYS A 41 19.80 25.05 17.58
CA LYS A 41 21.20 24.62 17.38
C LYS A 41 21.27 23.11 17.56
N ILE A 42 21.90 22.41 16.61
CA ILE A 42 22.12 20.96 16.66
C ILE A 42 23.62 20.72 16.68
N ASP A 43 24.07 19.88 17.59
CA ASP A 43 25.42 19.33 17.65
C ASP A 43 25.33 17.81 17.52
N GLU A 44 25.60 17.32 16.30
CA GLU A 44 25.49 15.91 15.96
C GLU A 44 26.58 15.07 16.65
N GLU A 45 27.79 15.64 16.85
CA GLU A 45 28.90 14.96 17.52
C GLU A 45 28.63 14.79 19.01
N ALA A 46 28.14 15.85 19.66
CA ALA A 46 27.76 15.81 21.06
C ALA A 46 26.36 15.18 21.30
N LYS A 47 25.64 14.85 20.23
CA LYS A 47 24.24 14.35 20.30
C LYS A 47 23.33 15.22 21.15
N THR A 48 23.40 16.52 20.91
CA THR A 48 22.59 17.51 21.64
C THR A 48 21.89 18.47 20.68
N PHE A 49 20.77 19.00 21.12
CA PHE A 49 20.16 20.12 20.44
C PHE A 49 19.65 21.16 21.46
N GLU A 50 19.52 22.39 21.02
CA GLU A 50 19.04 23.51 21.82
C GLU A 50 17.91 24.21 21.07
N ILE A 51 16.81 24.50 21.76
CA ILE A 51 15.71 25.31 21.22
C ILE A 51 15.47 26.46 22.18
N ASN A 52 15.60 27.72 21.69
CA ASN A 52 15.37 28.94 22.47
C ASN A 52 16.10 28.94 23.83
N GLY A 53 17.33 28.44 23.88
CA GLY A 53 18.16 28.35 25.08
C GLY A 53 17.90 27.13 25.97
N HIS A 54 16.94 26.29 25.65
CA HIS A 54 16.72 25.01 26.33
C HIS A 54 17.52 23.89 25.64
N LYS A 55 18.47 23.32 26.37
CA LYS A 55 19.37 22.27 25.87
C LYS A 55 18.85 20.88 26.22
N PHE A 56 18.85 19.99 25.25
CA PHE A 56 18.48 18.57 25.35
C PHE A 56 19.64 17.69 24.92
N VAL A 57 19.79 16.55 25.56
CA VAL A 57 20.77 15.52 25.26
C VAL A 57 20.08 14.21 24.85
N GLU A 58 20.84 13.29 24.23
CA GLU A 58 20.34 11.98 23.87
C GLU A 58 19.78 11.25 25.11
N GLY A 59 18.51 10.84 25.04
CA GLY A 59 17.80 10.17 26.15
C GLY A 59 16.83 11.07 26.91
N ASP A 60 16.88 12.38 26.71
CA ASP A 60 15.91 13.28 27.30
C ASP A 60 14.51 13.10 26.70
N TRP A 61 13.50 13.26 27.54
CA TRP A 61 12.11 13.25 27.09
C TRP A 61 11.71 14.62 26.55
N ILE A 62 11.12 14.58 25.36
CA ILE A 62 10.38 15.71 24.78
C ILE A 62 9.01 15.23 24.33
N SER A 63 8.01 16.09 24.45
CA SER A 63 6.68 15.85 23.90
C SER A 63 6.38 16.86 22.79
N ILE A 64 5.75 16.42 21.72
CA ILE A 64 5.42 17.29 20.59
C ILE A 64 3.93 17.19 20.28
N ASP A 65 3.32 18.33 19.92
CA ASP A 65 1.95 18.41 19.47
C ASP A 65 1.92 18.81 17.98
N GLY A 66 1.63 17.86 17.13
CA GLY A 66 1.57 18.05 15.67
C GLY A 66 0.42 18.95 15.22
N SER A 67 -0.60 19.19 16.05
CA SER A 67 -1.73 20.06 15.71
C SER A 67 -1.40 21.53 15.93
N THR A 68 -0.71 21.84 17.03
CA THR A 68 -0.35 23.21 17.42
C THR A 68 1.08 23.60 17.07
N GLY A 69 1.96 22.59 16.82
CA GLY A 69 3.39 22.79 16.62
C GLY A 69 4.17 22.99 17.92
N ASN A 70 3.54 22.83 19.08
CA ASN A 70 4.20 23.02 20.37
C ASN A 70 5.17 21.89 20.68
N ILE A 71 6.27 22.26 21.35
CA ILE A 71 7.32 21.35 21.83
C ILE A 71 7.45 21.55 23.33
N TYR A 72 7.33 20.47 24.10
CA TYR A 72 7.42 20.49 25.56
C TYR A 72 8.70 19.75 25.98
N GLY A 73 9.47 20.33 26.87
CA GLY A 73 10.72 19.79 27.42
C GLY A 73 10.50 18.73 28.50
N GLU A 74 9.38 18.06 28.52
CA GLU A 74 9.01 17.06 29.52
C GLU A 74 8.13 15.97 28.91
N GLN A 75 7.97 14.88 29.62
CA GLN A 75 7.02 13.83 29.25
C GLN A 75 5.59 14.25 29.63
N VAL A 76 4.81 14.65 28.64
CA VAL A 76 3.39 14.99 28.80
C VAL A 76 2.55 13.70 28.70
N ALA A 77 1.64 13.50 29.66
CA ALA A 77 0.71 12.39 29.62
C ALA A 77 -0.24 12.52 28.42
N THR A 78 -0.31 11.49 27.60
CA THR A 78 -1.19 11.42 26.42
C THR A 78 -2.30 10.39 26.61
N VAL A 79 -3.45 10.63 26.00
CA VAL A 79 -4.56 9.68 25.95
C VAL A 79 -4.94 9.42 24.50
N ALA A 80 -5.27 8.18 24.18
CA ALA A 80 -5.79 7.84 22.86
C ALA A 80 -7.16 8.52 22.66
N ALA A 81 -7.37 9.11 21.49
CA ALA A 81 -8.63 9.77 21.15
C ALA A 81 -9.84 8.80 21.28
N THR A 82 -9.67 7.55 20.90
CA THR A 82 -10.67 6.49 21.03
C THR A 82 -11.11 6.19 22.45
N GLY A 83 -10.30 6.53 23.46
CA GLY A 83 -10.65 6.41 24.88
C GLY A 83 -11.49 7.57 25.44
N ASN A 84 -11.68 8.65 24.68
CA ASN A 84 -12.41 9.81 25.15
C ASN A 84 -13.93 9.61 25.03
N LYS A 85 -14.63 9.64 26.16
CA LYS A 85 -16.11 9.45 26.21
C LYS A 85 -16.88 10.49 25.39
N ASN A 86 -16.42 11.74 25.38
CA ASN A 86 -17.09 12.81 24.60
C ASN A 86 -16.86 12.61 23.11
N PHE A 87 -15.66 12.19 22.69
CA PHE A 87 -15.37 11.83 21.33
C PHE A 87 -16.28 10.68 20.85
N ASN A 88 -16.37 9.61 21.62
CA ASN A 88 -17.21 8.45 21.27
C ASN A 88 -18.70 8.83 21.21
N ARG A 89 -19.16 9.70 22.10
CA ARG A 89 -20.54 10.20 22.07
C ARG A 89 -20.81 11.05 20.82
N PHE A 90 -19.87 11.92 20.45
CA PHE A 90 -19.98 12.73 19.24
C PHE A 90 -19.96 11.87 17.98
N MET A 91 -19.04 10.88 17.91
CA MET A 91 -19.01 9.92 16.80
C MET A 91 -20.30 9.10 16.70
N GLY A 92 -20.89 8.71 17.82
CA GLY A 92 -22.21 8.05 17.80
C GLY A 92 -23.33 8.91 17.19
N TRP A 93 -23.31 10.22 17.37
CA TRP A 93 -24.24 11.13 16.68
C TRP A 93 -23.95 11.23 15.20
N ALA A 94 -22.67 11.29 14.81
CA ALA A 94 -22.26 11.27 13.40
C ALA A 94 -22.71 9.98 12.71
N ASP A 95 -22.49 8.82 13.35
CA ASP A 95 -22.91 7.52 12.84
C ASP A 95 -24.43 7.40 12.69
N ALA A 96 -25.18 7.98 13.60
CA ALA A 96 -26.66 7.99 13.50
C ALA A 96 -27.18 8.88 12.36
N ALA A 97 -26.42 9.89 11.95
CA ALA A 97 -26.81 10.84 10.91
C ALA A 97 -26.28 10.48 9.51
N ARG A 98 -25.17 9.77 9.41
CA ARG A 98 -24.56 9.40 8.13
C ARG A 98 -25.40 8.36 7.38
N GLN A 99 -25.27 8.37 6.04
CA GLN A 99 -25.93 7.41 5.15
C GLN A 99 -24.93 6.49 4.44
N LEU A 100 -23.63 6.83 4.43
CA LEU A 100 -22.59 6.09 3.75
C LEU A 100 -21.69 5.37 4.76
N LEU A 101 -21.14 4.24 4.34
CA LEU A 101 -20.10 3.52 5.08
C LEU A 101 -18.77 4.25 4.95
N VAL A 102 -17.94 4.17 5.99
CA VAL A 102 -16.55 4.67 5.96
C VAL A 102 -15.62 3.55 5.57
N MET A 103 -15.15 3.60 4.33
CA MET A 103 -14.25 2.63 3.74
C MET A 103 -12.82 3.18 3.70
N THR A 104 -11.83 2.29 3.78
CA THR A 104 -10.41 2.66 3.71
C THR A 104 -9.70 1.96 2.57
N ASN A 105 -8.45 2.36 2.31
CA ASN A 105 -7.53 1.61 1.46
C ASN A 105 -6.64 0.75 2.34
N ALA A 106 -6.51 -0.53 2.01
CA ALA A 106 -5.53 -1.44 2.60
C ALA A 106 -5.14 -2.51 1.60
N ASP A 107 -3.85 -2.78 1.49
CA ASP A 107 -3.28 -3.64 0.46
C ASP A 107 -2.55 -4.86 1.06
N ASN A 108 -2.53 -4.99 2.37
CA ASN A 108 -1.92 -6.09 3.11
C ASN A 108 -2.64 -6.35 4.45
N PRO A 109 -2.41 -7.51 5.09
CA PRO A 109 -3.08 -7.87 6.35
C PRO A 109 -2.83 -6.91 7.51
N ARG A 110 -1.62 -6.37 7.64
CA ARG A 110 -1.28 -5.42 8.70
C ARG A 110 -2.12 -4.15 8.62
N ASP A 111 -2.21 -3.57 7.42
CA ASP A 111 -2.96 -2.33 7.20
C ASP A 111 -4.47 -2.59 7.32
N ALA A 112 -4.94 -3.77 6.90
CA ALA A 112 -6.32 -4.20 7.10
C ALA A 112 -6.67 -4.31 8.61
N GLN A 113 -5.78 -4.89 9.42
CA GLN A 113 -6.00 -4.97 10.87
C GLN A 113 -6.05 -3.58 11.51
N GLN A 114 -5.11 -2.70 11.14
CA GLN A 114 -5.11 -1.32 11.63
C GLN A 114 -6.39 -0.57 11.22
N ALA A 115 -6.87 -0.79 10.01
CA ALA A 115 -8.13 -0.21 9.54
C ALA A 115 -9.33 -0.65 10.39
N VAL A 116 -9.42 -1.94 10.70
CA VAL A 116 -10.46 -2.49 11.58
C VAL A 116 -10.36 -1.92 12.99
N ASP A 117 -9.16 -1.85 13.55
CA ASP A 117 -8.92 -1.30 14.89
C ASP A 117 -9.30 0.18 14.99
N LEU A 118 -9.16 0.93 13.90
CA LEU A 118 -9.58 2.32 13.79
C LEU A 118 -11.06 2.50 13.44
N GLY A 119 -11.82 1.43 13.27
CA GLY A 119 -13.26 1.45 13.04
C GLY A 119 -13.68 1.57 11.57
N ALA A 120 -12.81 1.22 10.61
CA ALA A 120 -13.21 1.13 9.21
C ALA A 120 -14.27 0.04 8.99
N GLU A 121 -15.26 0.34 8.17
CA GLU A 121 -16.38 -0.55 7.90
C GLU A 121 -16.17 -1.44 6.69
N GLY A 122 -15.04 -1.25 5.99
CA GLY A 122 -14.62 -2.08 4.87
C GLY A 122 -13.38 -1.54 4.20
N ILE A 123 -12.90 -2.28 3.21
CA ILE A 123 -11.84 -1.87 2.31
C ILE A 123 -12.46 -1.45 0.97
N GLY A 124 -12.40 -0.15 0.67
CA GLY A 124 -12.92 0.42 -0.57
C GLY A 124 -11.98 0.20 -1.76
N LEU A 125 -10.69 0.00 -1.48
CA LEU A 125 -9.68 -0.31 -2.50
C LEU A 125 -8.55 -1.14 -1.91
N CYS A 126 -8.38 -2.35 -2.45
CA CYS A 126 -7.19 -3.18 -2.30
C CYS A 126 -6.46 -3.25 -3.63
N ARG A 127 -5.22 -2.73 -3.66
CA ARG A 127 -4.37 -2.68 -4.86
C ARG A 127 -3.49 -3.91 -4.91
N THR A 128 -3.81 -4.82 -5.83
CA THR A 128 -3.12 -6.12 -5.93
C THR A 128 -1.67 -6.02 -6.41
N GLU A 129 -1.29 -4.94 -7.09
CA GLU A 129 0.08 -4.69 -7.50
C GLU A 129 1.07 -4.63 -6.33
N HIS A 130 0.66 -4.13 -5.18
CA HIS A 130 1.52 -4.05 -4.01
C HIS A 130 1.88 -5.44 -3.45
N MET A 131 1.06 -6.43 -3.72
CA MET A 131 1.33 -7.82 -3.35
C MET A 131 2.39 -8.48 -4.23
N PHE A 132 2.68 -7.94 -5.42
CA PHE A 132 3.60 -8.52 -6.40
C PHE A 132 5.07 -8.14 -6.17
N PHE A 133 5.35 -7.08 -5.40
CA PHE A 133 6.72 -6.60 -5.19
C PHE A 133 7.50 -7.36 -4.11
N ALA A 134 6.90 -8.28 -3.39
CA ALA A 134 7.60 -9.06 -2.38
C ALA A 134 8.66 -9.98 -3.02
N GLU A 135 9.81 -10.13 -2.36
CA GLU A 135 10.99 -10.84 -2.88
C GLU A 135 10.70 -12.30 -3.26
N ASP A 136 9.81 -12.95 -2.52
CA ASP A 136 9.44 -14.35 -2.71
C ASP A 136 8.60 -14.60 -3.97
N ARG A 137 8.02 -13.56 -4.56
CA ARG A 137 7.08 -13.68 -5.68
C ARG A 137 7.41 -12.83 -6.90
N ILE A 138 8.23 -11.77 -6.74
CA ILE A 138 8.56 -10.85 -7.85
C ILE A 138 9.18 -11.57 -9.05
N LYS A 139 9.94 -12.65 -8.81
CA LYS A 139 10.52 -13.45 -9.88
C LYS A 139 9.45 -14.09 -10.77
N ALA A 140 8.43 -14.72 -10.16
CA ALA A 140 7.33 -15.34 -10.91
C ALA A 140 6.50 -14.29 -11.67
N VAL A 141 6.33 -13.09 -11.11
CA VAL A 141 5.67 -11.97 -11.79
C VAL A 141 6.48 -11.53 -13.01
N ARG A 142 7.79 -11.43 -12.91
CA ARG A 142 8.68 -11.10 -14.03
C ARG A 142 8.69 -12.19 -15.10
N GLU A 143 8.65 -13.47 -14.71
CA GLU A 143 8.47 -14.60 -15.64
C GLU A 143 7.15 -14.47 -16.42
N MET A 144 6.06 -14.11 -15.74
CA MET A 144 4.76 -13.86 -16.38
C MET A 144 4.83 -12.73 -17.41
N ILE A 145 5.51 -11.62 -17.06
CA ILE A 145 5.64 -10.45 -17.94
C ILE A 145 6.47 -10.77 -19.18
N CYS A 146 7.55 -11.53 -19.02
CA CYS A 146 8.46 -11.90 -20.10
C CYS A 146 8.01 -13.11 -20.92
N ALA A 147 6.90 -13.75 -20.54
CA ALA A 147 6.36 -14.90 -21.25
C ALA A 147 5.99 -14.56 -22.71
N ARG A 148 6.39 -15.42 -23.64
CA ARG A 148 6.18 -15.26 -25.08
C ARG A 148 4.92 -15.97 -25.57
N THR A 149 4.48 -16.99 -24.83
CA THR A 149 3.27 -17.76 -25.14
C THR A 149 2.29 -17.71 -23.96
N VAL A 150 1.03 -18.10 -24.24
CA VAL A 150 0.00 -18.21 -23.20
C VAL A 150 0.39 -19.29 -22.18
N GLU A 151 0.90 -20.43 -22.66
CA GLU A 151 1.30 -21.55 -21.81
C GLU A 151 2.43 -21.16 -20.83
N GLU A 152 3.43 -20.41 -21.30
CA GLU A 152 4.50 -19.89 -20.44
C GLU A 152 3.95 -18.93 -19.39
N ARG A 153 3.01 -18.06 -19.79
CA ARG A 153 2.38 -17.12 -18.89
C ARG A 153 1.51 -17.82 -17.86
N GLU A 154 0.72 -18.79 -18.26
CA GLU A 154 -0.08 -19.61 -17.34
C GLU A 154 0.79 -20.37 -16.34
N ALA A 155 1.93 -20.91 -16.78
CA ALA A 155 2.89 -21.59 -15.90
C ALA A 155 3.48 -20.63 -14.85
N ALA A 156 3.79 -19.37 -15.22
CA ALA A 156 4.24 -18.36 -14.29
C ALA A 156 3.12 -17.93 -13.34
N LEU A 157 1.90 -17.71 -13.85
CA LEU A 157 0.72 -17.36 -13.06
C LEU A 157 0.36 -18.47 -12.03
N ALA A 158 0.56 -19.72 -12.36
CA ALA A 158 0.37 -20.82 -11.43
C ALA A 158 1.31 -20.76 -10.21
N LYS A 159 2.47 -20.11 -10.35
CA LYS A 159 3.38 -19.83 -9.22
C LYS A 159 2.91 -18.62 -8.39
N VAL A 160 2.25 -17.64 -9.00
CA VAL A 160 1.77 -16.41 -8.34
C VAL A 160 0.45 -16.66 -7.61
N GLU A 161 -0.46 -17.47 -8.17
CA GLU A 161 -1.81 -17.71 -7.64
C GLU A 161 -1.83 -18.08 -6.14
N PRO A 162 -0.99 -19.01 -5.64
CA PRO A 162 -1.01 -19.39 -4.23
C PRO A 162 -0.65 -18.24 -3.28
N PHE A 163 0.27 -17.36 -3.69
CA PHE A 163 0.65 -16.18 -2.90
C PHE A 163 -0.51 -15.19 -2.79
N GLN A 164 -1.13 -14.85 -3.91
CA GLN A 164 -2.29 -13.96 -3.91
C GLN A 164 -3.47 -14.55 -3.14
N GLN A 165 -3.76 -15.83 -3.32
CA GLN A 165 -4.81 -16.51 -2.57
C GLN A 165 -4.54 -16.42 -1.06
N GLY A 166 -3.31 -16.69 -0.61
CA GLY A 166 -2.92 -16.60 0.79
C GLY A 166 -3.06 -15.18 1.37
N ASP A 167 -2.68 -14.16 0.60
CA ASP A 167 -2.84 -12.75 0.99
C ASP A 167 -4.32 -12.39 1.16
N PHE A 168 -5.18 -12.80 0.22
CA PHE A 168 -6.63 -12.55 0.31
C PHE A 168 -7.26 -13.33 1.46
N GLU A 169 -6.86 -14.57 1.71
CA GLU A 169 -7.33 -15.33 2.87
C GLU A 169 -7.00 -14.63 4.18
N ALA A 170 -5.75 -14.15 4.32
CA ALA A 170 -5.33 -13.41 5.51
C ALA A 170 -6.14 -12.12 5.70
N MET A 171 -6.39 -11.39 4.62
CA MET A 171 -7.22 -10.17 4.67
C MET A 171 -8.68 -10.49 4.98
N TYR A 172 -9.28 -11.51 4.40
CA TYR A 172 -10.66 -11.91 4.67
C TYR A 172 -10.86 -12.37 6.12
N ARG A 173 -9.89 -13.08 6.73
CA ARG A 173 -9.96 -13.44 8.15
C ARG A 173 -10.03 -12.21 9.06
N ILE A 174 -9.32 -11.15 8.71
CA ILE A 174 -9.31 -9.87 9.44
C ILE A 174 -10.61 -9.09 9.19
N MET A 175 -11.03 -9.01 7.93
CA MET A 175 -12.20 -8.24 7.56
C MET A 175 -13.51 -8.89 8.00
N GLY A 176 -13.56 -10.22 8.11
CA GLY A 176 -14.79 -10.95 8.39
C GLY A 176 -15.82 -10.72 7.27
N GLU A 177 -17.04 -10.35 7.63
CA GLU A 177 -18.13 -10.05 6.68
C GLU A 177 -18.10 -8.62 6.14
N ARG A 178 -17.10 -7.80 6.53
CA ARG A 178 -16.96 -6.44 6.00
C ARG A 178 -16.61 -6.46 4.53
N PRO A 179 -17.20 -5.58 3.71
CA PRO A 179 -16.92 -5.54 2.27
C PRO A 179 -15.44 -5.20 2.00
N MET A 180 -14.87 -5.90 1.02
CA MET A 180 -13.52 -5.64 0.54
C MET A 180 -13.53 -5.62 -0.98
N THR A 181 -13.16 -4.46 -1.57
CA THR A 181 -13.06 -4.28 -3.02
C THR A 181 -11.63 -4.53 -3.46
N ILE A 182 -11.43 -5.60 -4.20
CA ILE A 182 -10.14 -6.03 -4.75
C ILE A 182 -10.05 -5.55 -6.19
N ARG A 183 -9.05 -4.73 -6.48
CA ARG A 183 -8.80 -4.23 -7.83
C ARG A 183 -7.88 -5.21 -8.57
N TYR A 184 -8.24 -5.56 -9.81
CA TYR A 184 -7.32 -6.27 -10.70
C TYR A 184 -6.04 -5.47 -10.92
N LEU A 185 -4.98 -6.16 -11.35
CA LEU A 185 -3.70 -5.56 -11.69
C LEU A 185 -3.90 -4.33 -12.59
N ASP A 186 -3.46 -3.18 -12.09
CA ASP A 186 -3.69 -1.90 -12.75
C ASP A 186 -2.46 -1.31 -13.43
N PRO A 187 -1.25 -1.26 -12.81
CA PRO A 187 -0.10 -0.59 -13.41
C PRO A 187 0.37 -1.26 -14.70
N PRO A 188 1.02 -0.51 -15.59
CA PRO A 188 1.71 -1.08 -16.75
C PRO A 188 2.78 -2.09 -16.33
N LEU A 189 2.96 -3.15 -17.11
CA LEU A 189 3.86 -4.25 -16.74
C LEU A 189 5.33 -3.84 -16.64
N HIS A 190 5.77 -2.78 -17.30
CA HIS A 190 7.15 -2.29 -17.22
C HIS A 190 7.54 -1.82 -15.82
N GLU A 191 6.57 -1.43 -14.97
CA GLU A 191 6.86 -0.99 -13.59
C GLU A 191 7.45 -2.11 -12.71
N PHE A 192 7.25 -3.37 -13.08
CA PHE A 192 7.81 -4.53 -12.37
C PHE A 192 9.20 -4.95 -12.87
N LEU A 193 9.68 -4.32 -13.95
CA LEU A 193 10.96 -4.63 -14.57
C LEU A 193 12.01 -3.57 -14.22
N PRO A 194 13.29 -3.96 -14.10
CA PRO A 194 14.36 -3.01 -13.87
C PRO A 194 14.61 -2.13 -15.09
N THR A 195 15.09 -0.91 -14.84
CA THR A 195 15.41 0.07 -15.90
C THR A 195 16.91 0.23 -16.15
N LYS A 196 17.76 -0.14 -15.19
CA LYS A 196 19.21 -0.04 -15.32
C LYS A 196 19.79 -1.26 -16.00
N ASP A 197 20.77 -1.06 -16.87
CA ASP A 197 21.39 -2.15 -17.63
C ASP A 197 22.05 -3.21 -16.74
N GLU A 198 22.56 -2.82 -15.57
CA GLU A 198 23.17 -3.72 -14.58
C GLU A 198 22.13 -4.68 -14.00
N ASP A 199 21.00 -4.13 -13.57
CA ASP A 199 19.89 -4.89 -12.98
C ASP A 199 19.19 -5.77 -14.05
N ILE A 200 19.13 -5.28 -15.32
CA ILE A 200 18.59 -6.07 -16.45
C ILE A 200 19.50 -7.27 -16.74
N LYS A 201 20.82 -7.11 -16.66
CA LYS A 201 21.79 -8.23 -16.85
C LYS A 201 21.63 -9.30 -15.77
N GLU A 202 21.51 -8.87 -14.53
CA GLU A 202 21.30 -9.78 -13.40
C GLU A 202 20.00 -10.55 -13.56
N LEU A 203 18.89 -9.84 -13.85
CA LEU A 203 17.59 -10.45 -14.07
C LEU A 203 17.59 -11.40 -15.27
N ALA A 204 18.26 -11.05 -16.37
CA ALA A 204 18.38 -11.91 -17.55
C ALA A 204 19.07 -13.23 -17.22
N ALA A 205 20.16 -13.17 -16.45
CA ALA A 205 20.87 -14.37 -15.99
C ALA A 205 19.97 -15.25 -15.10
N ASP A 206 19.23 -14.65 -14.17
CA ASP A 206 18.29 -15.35 -13.28
C ASP A 206 17.14 -16.03 -14.02
N MET A 207 16.72 -15.45 -15.14
CA MET A 207 15.63 -15.97 -15.97
C MET A 207 16.09 -16.89 -17.10
N GLY A 208 17.41 -17.07 -17.28
CA GLY A 208 17.97 -17.84 -18.39
C GLY A 208 17.74 -17.17 -19.76
N MET A 209 17.59 -15.86 -19.80
CA MET A 209 17.45 -15.06 -21.02
C MET A 209 18.76 -14.37 -21.38
N THR A 210 18.90 -13.95 -22.65
CA THR A 210 20.00 -13.05 -23.00
C THR A 210 19.69 -11.62 -22.54
N PHE A 211 20.74 -10.84 -22.26
CA PHE A 211 20.58 -9.43 -21.91
C PHE A 211 19.80 -8.65 -22.98
N ASP A 212 20.14 -8.88 -24.26
CA ASP A 212 19.50 -8.18 -25.38
C ASP A 212 18.02 -8.55 -25.51
N ASP A 213 17.64 -9.81 -25.30
CA ASP A 213 16.24 -10.26 -25.31
C ASP A 213 15.44 -9.55 -24.21
N LEU A 214 15.95 -9.56 -22.97
CA LEU A 214 15.26 -8.91 -21.87
C LEU A 214 15.20 -7.39 -22.03
N LYS A 215 16.29 -6.77 -22.51
CA LYS A 215 16.33 -5.33 -22.79
C LYS A 215 15.31 -4.94 -23.86
N ASN A 216 15.13 -5.76 -24.89
CA ASN A 216 14.09 -5.55 -25.92
C ASN A 216 12.68 -5.68 -25.32
N VAL A 217 12.43 -6.63 -24.42
CA VAL A 217 11.15 -6.74 -23.71
C VAL A 217 10.87 -5.49 -22.89
N VAL A 218 11.84 -5.04 -22.07
CA VAL A 218 11.70 -3.82 -21.27
C VAL A 218 11.41 -2.61 -22.16
N ALA A 219 12.15 -2.45 -23.27
CA ALA A 219 11.93 -1.36 -24.20
C ALA A 219 10.56 -1.41 -24.90
N SER A 220 10.07 -2.62 -25.24
CA SER A 220 8.77 -2.79 -25.89
C SER A 220 7.58 -2.50 -24.96
N LEU A 221 7.75 -2.67 -23.66
CA LEU A 221 6.74 -2.41 -22.64
C LEU A 221 6.76 -0.97 -22.13
N HIS A 222 7.80 -0.19 -22.49
CA HIS A 222 7.91 1.19 -22.02
C HIS A 222 6.78 2.06 -22.57
N GLU A 223 6.09 2.74 -21.66
CA GLU A 223 4.98 3.62 -21.98
C GLU A 223 5.43 5.08 -21.96
N PHE A 224 5.10 5.82 -23.02
CA PHE A 224 5.35 7.26 -23.06
C PHE A 224 4.51 8.01 -22.01
N ASN A 225 3.27 7.58 -21.82
CA ASN A 225 2.38 8.07 -20.76
C ASN A 225 1.79 6.88 -19.99
N PRO A 226 2.36 6.51 -18.83
CA PRO A 226 1.88 5.36 -18.06
C PRO A 226 0.42 5.47 -17.63
N MET A 227 -0.12 6.68 -17.49
CA MET A 227 -1.53 6.90 -17.12
C MET A 227 -2.51 6.46 -18.20
N MET A 228 -2.10 6.57 -19.47
CA MET A 228 -2.92 6.28 -20.66
C MET A 228 -2.48 5.00 -21.38
N GLY A 229 -1.46 4.32 -20.86
CA GLY A 229 -0.82 3.17 -21.49
C GLY A 229 -1.62 1.87 -21.40
N HIS A 230 -0.92 0.76 -21.67
CA HIS A 230 -1.45 -0.60 -21.62
C HIS A 230 -1.53 -1.08 -20.17
N ARG A 231 -2.63 -0.80 -19.50
CA ARG A 231 -2.87 -1.07 -18.10
C ARG A 231 -4.35 -1.33 -17.81
N GLY A 232 -4.65 -1.80 -16.60
CA GLY A 232 -6.00 -1.99 -16.10
C GLY A 232 -6.83 -2.94 -16.95
N CYS A 233 -8.04 -2.55 -17.37
CA CYS A 233 -8.91 -3.40 -18.18
C CYS A 233 -8.29 -3.75 -19.54
N ARG A 234 -7.46 -2.87 -20.13
CA ARG A 234 -6.76 -3.15 -21.39
C ARG A 234 -5.78 -4.31 -21.23
N LEU A 235 -5.09 -4.36 -20.08
CA LEU A 235 -4.23 -5.48 -19.73
C LEU A 235 -5.03 -6.79 -19.59
N ALA A 236 -6.18 -6.74 -18.90
CA ALA A 236 -7.07 -7.88 -18.71
C ALA A 236 -7.70 -8.36 -20.05
N VAL A 237 -7.89 -7.47 -21.02
CA VAL A 237 -8.36 -7.84 -22.36
C VAL A 237 -7.25 -8.51 -23.18
N THR A 238 -6.02 -8.00 -23.11
CA THR A 238 -4.88 -8.54 -23.87
C THR A 238 -4.37 -9.85 -23.28
N TYR A 239 -4.37 -9.96 -21.96
CA TYR A 239 -3.88 -11.13 -21.20
C TYR A 239 -4.97 -11.62 -20.23
N PRO A 240 -6.07 -12.20 -20.75
CA PRO A 240 -7.22 -12.62 -19.93
C PRO A 240 -6.86 -13.64 -18.87
N GLU A 241 -5.80 -14.43 -19.09
CA GLU A 241 -5.28 -15.39 -18.12
C GLU A 241 -4.85 -14.75 -16.79
N ILE A 242 -4.41 -13.49 -16.80
CA ILE A 242 -4.10 -12.73 -15.56
C ILE A 242 -5.38 -12.48 -14.77
N ALA A 243 -6.43 -11.97 -15.43
CA ALA A 243 -7.72 -11.72 -14.79
C ALA A 243 -8.35 -13.03 -14.27
N ALA A 244 -8.27 -14.12 -15.06
CA ALA A 244 -8.75 -15.44 -14.66
C ALA A 244 -8.01 -15.96 -13.41
N MET A 245 -6.68 -15.81 -13.35
CA MET A 245 -5.89 -16.18 -12.16
C MET A 245 -6.29 -15.38 -10.93
N GLN A 246 -6.38 -14.05 -11.07
CA GLN A 246 -6.77 -13.18 -9.95
C GLN A 246 -8.18 -13.51 -9.45
N THR A 247 -9.13 -13.75 -10.36
CA THR A 247 -10.49 -14.18 -9.99
C THR A 247 -10.47 -15.49 -9.21
N ARG A 248 -9.73 -16.50 -9.70
CA ARG A 248 -9.62 -17.78 -8.98
C ARG A 248 -9.03 -17.60 -7.58
N ALA A 249 -7.98 -16.79 -7.44
CA ALA A 249 -7.36 -16.52 -6.14
C ALA A 249 -8.35 -15.86 -5.16
N VAL A 250 -9.09 -14.85 -5.63
CA VAL A 250 -10.10 -14.14 -4.82
C VAL A 250 -11.22 -15.09 -4.39
N ILE A 251 -11.79 -15.84 -5.33
CA ILE A 251 -12.95 -16.70 -5.04
C ILE A 251 -12.54 -17.88 -4.15
N LYS A 252 -11.40 -18.53 -4.43
CA LYS A 252 -10.89 -19.62 -3.57
C LYS A 252 -10.62 -19.11 -2.15
N ALA A 253 -10.00 -17.95 -2.00
CA ALA A 253 -9.76 -17.34 -0.70
C ALA A 253 -11.07 -17.09 0.07
N ALA A 254 -12.06 -16.52 -0.59
CA ALA A 254 -13.37 -16.28 0.02
C ALA A 254 -14.06 -17.57 0.46
N LEU A 255 -14.04 -18.61 -0.39
CA LEU A 255 -14.63 -19.91 -0.09
C LEU A 255 -13.91 -20.60 1.08
N ASN A 256 -12.57 -20.61 1.08
CA ASN A 256 -11.78 -21.23 2.14
C ASN A 256 -12.04 -20.55 3.49
N VAL A 257 -12.00 -19.22 3.54
CA VAL A 257 -12.23 -18.49 4.79
C VAL A 257 -13.69 -18.60 5.24
N SER A 258 -14.65 -18.59 4.30
CA SER A 258 -16.06 -18.84 4.64
C SER A 258 -16.27 -20.23 5.26
N ALA A 259 -15.63 -21.25 4.71
CA ALA A 259 -15.70 -22.62 5.25
C ALA A 259 -15.01 -22.75 6.62
N GLU A 260 -13.90 -22.02 6.84
CA GLU A 260 -13.13 -22.01 8.09
C GLU A 260 -13.88 -21.29 9.21
N THR A 261 -14.45 -20.13 8.93
CA THR A 261 -14.96 -19.20 9.93
C THR A 261 -16.47 -19.18 10.08
N GLY A 262 -17.19 -19.65 9.05
CA GLY A 262 -18.65 -19.51 8.95
C GLY A 262 -19.11 -18.13 8.46
N TYR A 263 -18.20 -17.21 8.15
CA TYR A 263 -18.55 -15.89 7.60
C TYR A 263 -19.11 -16.03 6.18
N MET A 264 -20.10 -15.22 5.86
CA MET A 264 -20.59 -15.07 4.49
C MET A 264 -19.79 -13.98 3.77
N ILE A 265 -18.69 -14.37 3.15
CA ILE A 265 -17.82 -13.44 2.43
C ILE A 265 -18.33 -13.26 0.99
N THR A 266 -18.63 -12.01 0.64
CA THR A 266 -19.01 -11.63 -0.72
C THR A 266 -17.87 -10.82 -1.34
N PRO A 267 -17.08 -11.39 -2.26
CA PRO A 267 -15.98 -10.68 -2.92
C PRO A 267 -16.49 -9.54 -3.80
N HIS A 268 -15.87 -8.37 -3.68
CA HIS A 268 -16.06 -7.27 -4.62
C HIS A 268 -14.82 -7.15 -5.50
N ILE A 269 -14.99 -7.29 -6.80
CA ILE A 269 -13.90 -7.20 -7.77
C ILE A 269 -14.06 -5.92 -8.58
N MET A 270 -13.00 -5.07 -8.58
CA MET A 270 -12.94 -3.85 -9.37
C MET A 270 -12.10 -4.09 -10.63
N ILE A 271 -12.69 -3.82 -11.78
CA ILE A 271 -12.00 -3.79 -13.07
C ILE A 271 -11.62 -2.33 -13.35
N PRO A 272 -10.32 -1.97 -13.27
CA PRO A 272 -9.89 -0.57 -13.39
C PRO A 272 -9.89 -0.08 -14.84
N LEU A 273 -10.05 1.24 -15.02
CA LEU A 273 -9.90 1.97 -16.31
C LEU A 273 -10.87 1.53 -17.41
N VAL A 274 -12.03 1.03 -17.08
CA VAL A 274 -13.07 0.71 -18.06
C VAL A 274 -13.54 2.00 -18.76
N GLY A 275 -13.38 2.09 -20.06
CA GLY A 275 -13.82 3.19 -20.88
C GLY A 275 -15.05 2.86 -21.72
N GLU A 276 -15.25 1.58 -22.07
CA GLU A 276 -16.36 1.10 -22.87
C GLU A 276 -17.04 -0.13 -22.28
N VAL A 277 -18.34 -0.27 -22.54
CA VAL A 277 -19.15 -1.41 -22.10
C VAL A 277 -18.60 -2.75 -22.61
N LYS A 278 -18.02 -2.76 -23.81
CA LYS A 278 -17.44 -3.97 -24.43
C LYS A 278 -16.26 -4.50 -23.64
N GLU A 279 -15.40 -3.63 -23.09
CA GLU A 279 -14.27 -4.00 -22.24
C GLU A 279 -14.75 -4.70 -20.97
N LEU A 280 -15.72 -4.10 -20.28
CA LEU A 280 -16.30 -4.68 -19.08
C LEU A 280 -16.95 -6.03 -19.37
N LYS A 281 -17.72 -6.13 -20.45
CA LYS A 281 -18.36 -7.38 -20.84
C LYS A 281 -17.33 -8.48 -21.11
N PHE A 282 -16.27 -8.17 -21.85
CA PHE A 282 -15.20 -9.12 -22.15
C PHE A 282 -14.56 -9.68 -20.87
N VAL A 283 -14.13 -8.78 -19.97
CA VAL A 283 -13.47 -9.20 -18.72
C VAL A 283 -14.42 -9.94 -17.77
N LYS A 284 -15.72 -9.62 -17.82
CA LYS A 284 -16.74 -10.36 -17.06
C LYS A 284 -16.96 -11.78 -17.58
N ASP A 285 -16.80 -11.98 -18.89
CA ASP A 285 -17.01 -13.28 -19.54
C ASP A 285 -15.76 -14.21 -19.35
N VAL A 286 -14.61 -13.66 -18.94
CA VAL A 286 -13.39 -14.40 -18.55
C VAL A 286 -13.55 -15.01 -17.15
#